data_3d0cac8e6380e95ad2dc16fc0061860f
#
_entry.id   3d0cac8e6380e95ad2dc16fc0061860f
#
_cell.length_a   1.000
_cell.length_b   1.000
_cell.length_c   1.000
_cell.angle_alpha   90.00
_cell.angle_beta   90.00
_cell.angle_gamma   90.00
#
_symmetry.space_group_name_H-M   'P 1'
#
loop_
_entity.id
_entity.type
_entity.pdbx_description
1 polymer ?
#
loop_
_entity_poly.entity_id
_entity_poly.type
_entity_poly.pdbx_seq_one_letter_code
_entity_poly.pdbx_strand_id
1 'polypeptide(L)'
;MKKMTKAITLGLVLMVGLLTAACPQRESIAGIEANPSKFYNKEVGIAGTVRDSYGLNIPLTQIRGGIYKVDDGTGSMWVVTQNSVPSKGTKIGVKGRVQNGVNYNGKNYGLGMVEEDRKIR
;
A
#
# COMPACT_ATOMS: atom_id res chain seq x y z
N MET A 1 2.06 41.60 24.60
CA MET A 1 3.20 40.67 24.44
C MET A 1 2.80 39.23 24.68
N LYS A 2 2.10 38.89 25.74
CA LYS A 2 1.66 37.52 26.01
C LYS A 2 0.77 36.93 24.89
N LYS A 3 -0.06 37.75 24.24
CA LYS A 3 -0.94 37.31 23.17
C LYS A 3 -0.18 36.95 21.88
N MET A 4 0.93 37.61 21.58
CA MET A 4 1.75 37.31 20.41
C MET A 4 2.49 35.99 20.54
N THR A 5 2.97 35.65 21.76
CA THR A 5 3.64 34.39 22.01
C THR A 5 2.70 33.19 21.83
N LYS A 6 1.44 33.31 22.26
CA LYS A 6 0.44 32.25 22.07
C LYS A 6 0.10 32.01 20.60
N ALA A 7 0.03 33.06 19.79
CA ALA A 7 -0.26 32.95 18.37
C ALA A 7 0.88 32.24 17.61
N ILE A 8 2.13 32.52 17.96
CA ILE A 8 3.31 31.87 17.36
C ILE A 8 3.33 30.39 17.68
N THR A 9 3.05 30.01 18.93
CA THR A 9 3.00 28.61 19.36
C THR A 9 1.90 27.83 18.61
N LEU A 10 0.75 28.43 18.42
CA LEU A 10 -0.37 27.82 17.70
C LEU A 10 -0.02 27.60 16.24
N GLY A 11 0.67 28.54 15.59
CA GLY A 11 1.12 28.38 14.21
C GLY A 11 2.09 27.24 14.01
N LEU A 12 3.02 27.03 14.93
CA LEU A 12 3.97 25.92 14.88
C LEU A 12 3.27 24.57 15.00
N VAL A 13 2.28 24.44 15.88
CA VAL A 13 1.52 23.20 16.04
C VAL A 13 0.75 22.86 14.75
N LEU A 14 0.17 23.85 14.10
CA LEU A 14 -0.54 23.65 12.84
C LEU A 14 0.39 23.19 11.71
N MET A 15 1.61 23.71 11.62
CA MET A 15 2.59 23.28 10.62
C MET A 15 3.01 21.83 10.82
N VAL A 16 3.22 21.41 12.05
CA VAL A 16 3.57 20.02 12.38
C VAL A 16 2.43 19.08 11.99
N GLY A 17 1.18 19.47 12.24
CA GLY A 17 0.01 18.70 11.86
C GLY A 17 -0.11 18.53 10.33
N LEU A 18 0.16 19.57 9.56
CA LEU A 18 0.13 19.52 8.10
C LEU A 18 1.22 18.59 7.54
N LEU A 19 2.43 18.61 8.09
CA LEU A 19 3.51 17.71 7.68
C LEU A 19 3.15 16.25 7.95
N THR A 20 2.52 15.96 9.09
CA THR A 20 2.09 14.62 9.44
C THR A 20 1.00 14.12 8.49
N ALA A 21 0.08 14.99 8.07
CA ALA A 21 -1.00 14.65 7.16
C ALA A 21 -0.53 14.36 5.73
N ALA A 22 0.68 14.80 5.34
CA ALA A 22 1.23 14.57 4.01
C ALA A 22 1.78 13.15 3.80
N CYS A 23 1.97 12.36 4.87
CA CYS A 23 2.47 10.99 4.78
C CYS A 23 1.32 10.00 4.56
N PRO A 24 1.43 9.05 3.60
CA PRO A 24 0.43 8.01 3.45
C PRO A 24 0.37 7.15 4.71
N GLN A 25 -0.84 6.83 5.14
CA GLN A 25 -1.03 6.06 6.36
C GLN A 25 -0.91 4.57 6.08
N ARG A 26 -0.28 3.87 7.02
CA ARG A 26 -0.23 2.43 7.03
C ARG A 26 -1.55 1.90 7.60
N GLU A 27 -2.17 1.00 6.85
CA GLU A 27 -3.46 0.43 7.20
C GLU A 27 -3.33 -1.07 7.42
N SER A 28 -4.21 -1.63 8.26
CA SER A 28 -4.36 -3.07 8.35
C SER A 28 -5.21 -3.57 7.19
N ILE A 29 -4.91 -4.76 6.69
CA ILE A 29 -5.68 -5.36 5.60
C ILE A 29 -7.12 -5.60 6.06
N ALA A 30 -7.33 -6.09 7.29
CA ALA A 30 -8.67 -6.25 7.84
C ALA A 30 -9.45 -4.94 7.88
N GLY A 31 -8.79 -3.82 8.19
CA GLY A 31 -9.41 -2.50 8.19
C GLY A 31 -9.87 -2.07 6.80
N ILE A 32 -9.07 -2.35 5.78
CA ILE A 32 -9.45 -2.06 4.39
C ILE A 32 -10.62 -2.95 3.95
N GLU A 33 -10.57 -4.24 4.27
CA GLU A 33 -11.64 -5.18 3.91
C GLU A 33 -12.97 -4.88 4.62
N ALA A 34 -12.90 -4.36 5.84
CA ALA A 34 -14.11 -4.03 6.62
C ALA A 34 -14.86 -2.82 6.04
N ASN A 35 -14.16 -1.90 5.40
CA ASN A 35 -14.77 -0.70 4.83
C ASN A 35 -14.04 -0.30 3.54
N PRO A 36 -14.11 -1.13 2.48
CA PRO A 36 -13.31 -0.91 1.27
C PRO A 36 -13.64 0.38 0.54
N SER A 37 -14.90 0.82 0.56
CA SER A 37 -15.31 2.04 -0.14
C SER A 37 -14.59 3.29 0.36
N LYS A 38 -14.18 3.28 1.63
CA LYS A 38 -13.40 4.38 2.22
C LYS A 38 -12.02 4.50 1.58
N PHE A 39 -11.48 3.42 1.04
CA PHE A 39 -10.11 3.34 0.55
C PHE A 39 -9.99 3.27 -0.97
N TYR A 40 -11.11 3.11 -1.70
CA TYR A 40 -11.04 3.00 -3.16
C TYR A 40 -10.29 4.17 -3.78
N ASN A 41 -9.32 3.85 -4.63
CA ASN A 41 -8.48 4.79 -5.36
C ASN A 41 -7.65 5.71 -4.44
N LYS A 42 -7.48 5.33 -3.18
CA LYS A 42 -6.62 6.04 -2.24
C LYS A 42 -5.30 5.32 -2.07
N GLU A 43 -4.26 6.10 -1.86
CA GLU A 43 -2.92 5.58 -1.59
C GLU A 43 -2.82 5.16 -0.12
N VAL A 44 -2.47 3.91 0.10
CA VAL A 44 -2.28 3.36 1.43
C VAL A 44 -1.02 2.51 1.48
N GLY A 45 -0.50 2.28 2.68
CA GLY A 45 0.60 1.36 2.92
C GLY A 45 0.12 0.14 3.67
N ILE A 46 0.55 -1.04 3.24
CA ILE A 46 0.36 -2.30 3.97
C ILE A 46 1.72 -2.96 4.16
N ALA A 47 1.83 -3.81 5.17
CA ALA A 47 3.08 -4.54 5.40
C ALA A 47 2.77 -5.93 5.93
N GLY A 48 3.45 -6.92 5.40
CA GLY A 48 3.23 -8.30 5.79
C GLY A 48 4.18 -9.26 5.11
N THR A 49 3.74 -10.50 4.98
CA THR A 49 4.51 -11.58 4.38
C THR A 49 3.85 -12.04 3.08
N VAL A 50 4.64 -12.26 2.05
CA VAL A 50 4.13 -12.79 0.78
C VAL A 50 3.76 -14.25 0.95
N ARG A 51 2.51 -14.62 0.67
CA ARG A 51 1.99 -15.99 0.79
C ARG A 51 1.88 -16.70 -0.54
N ASP A 52 1.52 -15.97 -1.59
CA ASP A 52 1.43 -16.48 -2.94
C ASP A 52 1.98 -15.45 -3.91
N SER A 53 2.53 -15.91 -5.01
CA SER A 53 3.02 -15.02 -6.06
C SER A 53 2.92 -15.71 -7.41
N TYR A 54 2.41 -14.97 -8.40
CA TYR A 54 2.30 -15.40 -9.79
C TYR A 54 2.82 -14.26 -10.65
N GLY A 55 3.81 -14.53 -11.47
CA GLY A 55 4.39 -13.47 -12.25
C GLY A 55 5.17 -13.95 -13.44
N LEU A 56 5.43 -13.00 -14.33
CA LEU A 56 6.24 -13.18 -15.49
C LEU A 56 7.52 -12.37 -15.31
N ASN A 57 8.65 -13.04 -15.38
CA ASN A 57 9.96 -12.41 -15.33
C ASN A 57 10.86 -13.12 -16.34
N ILE A 58 10.88 -12.60 -17.55
CA ILE A 58 11.67 -13.19 -18.64
C ILE A 58 13.06 -12.53 -18.59
N PRO A 59 14.13 -13.31 -18.30
CA PRO A 59 15.49 -12.77 -18.28
C PRO A 59 15.87 -12.11 -19.61
N LEU A 60 16.67 -11.05 -19.54
CA LEU A 60 17.18 -10.28 -20.69
C LEU A 60 16.08 -9.51 -21.45
N THR A 61 14.86 -9.42 -20.90
CA THR A 61 13.79 -8.60 -21.46
C THR A 61 13.29 -7.60 -20.43
N GLN A 62 12.50 -6.63 -20.89
CA GLN A 62 11.84 -5.66 -20.01
C GLN A 62 10.46 -6.15 -19.53
N ILE A 63 10.09 -7.38 -19.87
CA ILE A 63 8.79 -7.95 -19.54
C ILE A 63 8.83 -8.46 -18.11
N ARG A 64 8.15 -7.74 -17.22
CA ARG A 64 8.01 -8.07 -15.81
C ARG A 64 6.58 -7.76 -15.39
N GLY A 65 6.20 -8.32 -14.26
CA GLY A 65 4.91 -8.03 -13.68
C GLY A 65 4.23 -9.28 -13.16
N GLY A 66 3.20 -9.08 -12.39
CA GLY A 66 2.44 -10.17 -11.84
C GLY A 66 1.53 -9.73 -10.70
N ILE A 67 1.18 -10.71 -9.89
CA ILE A 67 0.32 -10.50 -8.73
C ILE A 67 0.87 -11.31 -7.57
N TYR A 68 0.82 -10.75 -6.38
CA TYR A 68 1.24 -11.46 -5.18
C TYR A 68 0.29 -11.13 -4.02
N LYS A 69 0.20 -12.05 -3.07
CA LYS A 69 -0.70 -11.95 -1.93
C LYS A 69 0.09 -11.62 -0.69
N VAL A 70 -0.29 -10.55 -0.02
CA VAL A 70 0.34 -10.11 1.23
C VAL A 70 -0.60 -10.43 2.39
N ASP A 71 -0.05 -11.05 3.42
CA ASP A 71 -0.74 -11.39 4.67
C ASP A 71 -0.06 -10.64 5.81
N ASP A 72 -0.82 -9.78 6.49
CA ASP A 72 -0.31 -8.97 7.60
C ASP A 72 -0.72 -9.51 8.97
N GLY A 73 -1.30 -10.72 9.02
CA GLY A 73 -1.80 -11.32 10.25
C GLY A 73 -3.25 -10.96 10.56
N THR A 74 -3.80 -9.89 9.99
CA THR A 74 -5.19 -9.48 10.14
C THR A 74 -6.05 -9.95 8.96
N GLY A 75 -5.44 -10.14 7.81
CA GLY A 75 -6.08 -10.55 6.57
C GLY A 75 -5.05 -10.64 5.48
N SER A 76 -5.50 -10.88 4.26
CA SER A 76 -4.63 -10.95 3.10
C SER A 76 -5.20 -10.17 1.93
N MET A 77 -4.32 -9.64 1.09
CA MET A 77 -4.72 -8.80 -0.04
C MET A 77 -3.84 -9.08 -1.24
N TRP A 78 -4.45 -9.16 -2.41
CA TRP A 78 -3.73 -9.28 -3.68
C TRP A 78 -3.17 -7.93 -4.11
N VAL A 79 -1.93 -7.94 -4.59
CA VAL A 79 -1.24 -6.74 -5.08
C VAL A 79 -0.78 -7.00 -6.49
N VAL A 80 -1.20 -6.15 -7.42
CA VAL A 80 -0.73 -6.18 -8.81
C VAL A 80 0.51 -5.30 -8.93
N THR A 81 1.54 -5.81 -9.58
CA THR A 81 2.79 -5.08 -9.76
C THR A 81 3.26 -5.14 -11.21
N GLN A 82 3.94 -4.09 -11.64
CA GLN A 82 4.64 -4.05 -12.93
C GLN A 82 6.13 -4.42 -12.78
N ASN A 83 6.55 -4.67 -11.55
CA ASN A 83 7.90 -5.13 -11.24
C ASN A 83 7.95 -6.65 -11.10
N SER A 84 9.12 -7.21 -10.82
CA SER A 84 9.23 -8.62 -10.51
C SER A 84 8.45 -8.95 -9.24
N VAL A 85 7.77 -10.11 -9.25
CA VAL A 85 7.03 -10.54 -8.06
C VAL A 85 7.98 -11.02 -6.98
N PRO A 86 7.73 -10.65 -5.71
CA PRO A 86 8.55 -11.15 -4.61
C PRO A 86 8.28 -12.62 -4.35
N SER A 87 9.27 -13.32 -3.82
CA SER A 87 9.15 -14.75 -3.48
C SER A 87 8.26 -14.96 -2.26
N LYS A 88 7.64 -16.12 -2.18
CA LYS A 88 6.91 -16.54 -0.99
C LYS A 88 7.79 -16.45 0.25
N GLY A 89 7.25 -15.97 1.35
CA GLY A 89 7.97 -15.81 2.60
C GLY A 89 8.66 -14.45 2.73
N THR A 90 8.72 -13.65 1.68
CA THR A 90 9.33 -12.33 1.74
C THR A 90 8.52 -11.41 2.64
N LYS A 91 9.21 -10.70 3.53
CA LYS A 91 8.59 -9.63 4.32
C LYS A 91 8.67 -8.33 3.54
N ILE A 92 7.54 -7.67 3.36
CA ILE A 92 7.42 -6.56 2.43
C ILE A 92 6.52 -5.46 2.98
N GLY A 93 6.88 -4.22 2.73
CA GLY A 93 5.98 -3.09 2.83
C GLY A 93 5.60 -2.64 1.43
N VAL A 94 4.32 -2.41 1.20
CA VAL A 94 3.79 -2.03 -0.11
C VAL A 94 3.01 -0.73 0.02
N LYS A 95 3.27 0.19 -0.88
CA LYS A 95 2.51 1.41 -1.03
C LYS A 95 1.79 1.34 -2.38
N GLY A 96 0.50 1.57 -2.37
CA GLY A 96 -0.27 1.49 -3.60
C GLY A 96 -1.69 2.01 -3.44
N ARG A 97 -2.48 1.85 -4.49
CA ARG A 97 -3.88 2.28 -4.52
C ARG A 97 -4.82 1.11 -4.44
N VAL A 98 -5.79 1.22 -3.54
CA VAL A 98 -6.82 0.19 -3.36
C VAL A 98 -7.81 0.26 -4.52
N GLN A 99 -8.12 -0.90 -5.09
CA GLN A 99 -9.05 -1.06 -6.21
C GLN A 99 -10.14 -2.06 -5.84
N ASN A 100 -11.34 -1.79 -6.32
CA ASN A 100 -12.48 -2.68 -6.13
C ASN A 100 -12.27 -4.06 -6.75
N GLY A 101 -11.53 -4.13 -7.85
CA GLY A 101 -11.16 -5.38 -8.48
C GLY A 101 -9.82 -5.26 -9.15
N VAL A 102 -8.89 -6.16 -8.83
CA VAL A 102 -7.60 -6.24 -9.50
C VAL A 102 -7.61 -7.42 -10.46
N ASN A 103 -7.14 -7.18 -11.68
CA ASN A 103 -7.11 -8.19 -12.73
C ASN A 103 -5.68 -8.56 -13.09
N TYR A 104 -5.46 -9.84 -13.27
CA TYR A 104 -4.19 -10.36 -13.77
C TYR A 104 -4.46 -11.56 -14.65
N ASN A 105 -3.88 -11.53 -15.86
CA ASN A 105 -3.98 -12.62 -16.82
C ASN A 105 -5.45 -13.04 -17.11
N GLY A 106 -6.34 -12.06 -17.23
CA GLY A 106 -7.75 -12.28 -17.55
C GLY A 106 -8.62 -12.69 -16.37
N LYS A 107 -8.07 -12.84 -15.18
CA LYS A 107 -8.81 -13.24 -13.99
C LYS A 107 -8.94 -12.06 -13.02
N ASN A 108 -10.14 -11.90 -12.44
CA ASN A 108 -10.39 -10.91 -11.41
C ASN A 108 -10.15 -11.55 -10.03
N TYR A 109 -9.26 -10.95 -9.25
CA TYR A 109 -8.89 -11.43 -7.91
C TYR A 109 -9.67 -10.71 -6.79
N GLY A 110 -10.59 -9.82 -7.15
CA GLY A 110 -11.38 -9.06 -6.19
C GLY A 110 -10.68 -7.83 -5.65
N LEU A 111 -11.06 -7.42 -4.45
CA LEU A 111 -10.47 -6.27 -3.77
C LEU A 111 -8.96 -6.46 -3.65
N GLY A 112 -8.22 -5.46 -4.07
CA GLY A 112 -6.76 -5.54 -4.03
C GLY A 112 -6.12 -4.18 -4.18
N MET A 113 -4.84 -4.19 -4.49
CA MET A 113 -4.02 -3.00 -4.57
C MET A 113 -3.19 -3.01 -5.84
N VAL A 114 -2.99 -1.84 -6.43
CA VAL A 114 -2.00 -1.64 -7.50
C VAL A 114 -0.76 -1.03 -6.86
N GLU A 115 0.36 -1.74 -6.95
CA GLU A 115 1.61 -1.32 -6.33
C GLU A 115 2.16 -0.06 -7.00
N GLU A 116 2.53 0.92 -6.18
CA GLU A 116 3.27 2.11 -6.63
C GLU A 116 4.72 2.04 -6.17
N ASP A 117 4.97 1.48 -4.98
CA ASP A 117 6.31 1.34 -4.44
C ASP A 117 6.34 0.19 -3.43
N ARG A 118 7.53 -0.32 -3.16
CA ARG A 118 7.72 -1.40 -2.20
C ARG A 118 9.03 -1.26 -1.43
N LYS A 119 9.07 -1.86 -0.26
CA LYS A 119 10.28 -1.99 0.54
C LYS A 119 10.35 -3.43 1.06
N ILE A 120 11.41 -4.14 0.71
CA ILE A 120 11.67 -5.48 1.17
C ILE A 120 12.48 -5.40 2.46
N ARG A 121 12.10 -6.20 3.45
CA ARG A 121 12.74 -6.21 4.76
C ARG A 121 13.59 -7.45 4.96
#